data_220379cefa77f37512190bbf726aa472
#
_entry.id   220379cefa77f37512190bbf726aa472
#
_cell.length_a   1.000
_cell.length_b   1.000
_cell.length_c   1.000
_cell.angle_alpha   90.00
_cell.angle_beta   90.00
_cell.angle_gamma   90.00
#
_symmetry.space_group_name_H-M   'P 1'
#
loop_
_entity.id
_entity.type
_entity.pdbx_description
1 polymer ?
#
loop_
_entity_poly.entity_id
_entity_poly.type
_entity_poly.pdbx_seq_one_letter_code
_entity_poly.pdbx_strand_id
1 'polypeptide(L)'
;MFLSLETYASSLFQEILQVFSMILAYFIGGFGYDYFVKHIILAMVGEKEHFREDEVQKKLKVGLLTNEIPPIVYGGVATWIVNFLKMFEDDENIEVVPIFLAYNDKLPTECLLQYPNIRIIEKEDDIRICFEDIDVCVNNLWIALETIVKIKELFPELSIISVCHSLIRMENITNMGSCYTNNFNQQEITFQNSDYVVLISKAEEQYYNQFGYNLFDTQTKVIYNSYQPKYDNEELNVNYASNTLGYIGRHVPRKRPEIPIVSVSKNKIDNVLVINMGVDYDKYDNAYWRKLEKKYEESLKIIPFTVDKNVKEQYWKDVGINCITGIYEPFGYTICESLDRRVPVIVSNIDGPKEIIEEVIENVYTYEVDIDNYQNDIQNFTKTLKNTLNIPSYKRKENAEKARKALDKLRPEKIKKDWIQLFVEVSD
;
A
#
# COMPACT_ATOMS: atom_id res chain seq x y z
N MET A 1 41.71 -8.26 40.78
CA MET A 1 42.79 -7.32 40.39
C MET A 1 43.47 -7.75 39.08
N PHE A 2 43.36 -9.01 38.62
CA PHE A 2 43.94 -9.46 37.33
C PHE A 2 43.04 -9.18 36.12
N LEU A 3 41.74 -9.19 36.27
CA LEU A 3 40.78 -8.89 35.19
C LEU A 3 40.78 -7.43 34.68
N SER A 4 41.32 -6.48 35.49
CA SER A 4 41.40 -5.07 35.12
C SER A 4 42.62 -4.71 34.26
N LEU A 5 43.64 -5.54 34.27
CA LEU A 5 44.88 -5.32 33.50
C LEU A 5 44.75 -5.81 32.05
N GLU A 6 44.03 -6.90 31.82
CA GLU A 6 43.79 -7.41 30.45
C GLU A 6 42.84 -6.48 29.68
N THR A 7 41.79 -5.95 30.32
CA THR A 7 40.88 -4.98 29.68
C THR A 7 41.57 -3.63 29.38
N TYR A 8 42.51 -3.21 30.22
CA TYR A 8 43.26 -1.96 30.00
C TYR A 8 44.34 -2.14 28.90
N ALA A 9 44.98 -3.31 28.85
CA ALA A 9 45.92 -3.65 27.79
C ALA A 9 45.26 -3.78 26.41
N SER A 10 44.05 -4.34 26.32
CA SER A 10 43.30 -4.45 25.08
C SER A 10 42.81 -3.09 24.56
N SER A 11 42.40 -2.18 25.47
CA SER A 11 42.00 -0.83 25.12
C SER A 11 43.19 0.03 24.63
N LEU A 12 44.31 -0.01 25.31
CA LEU A 12 45.53 0.69 24.91
C LEU A 12 46.09 0.14 23.57
N PHE A 13 45.98 -1.14 23.35
CA PHE A 13 46.40 -1.78 22.09
C PHE A 13 45.49 -1.35 20.93
N GLN A 14 44.20 -1.20 21.16
CA GLN A 14 43.27 -0.71 20.13
C GLN A 14 43.53 0.77 19.78
N GLU A 15 43.84 1.61 20.78
CA GLU A 15 44.19 3.01 20.52
C GLU A 15 45.49 3.13 19.72
N ILE A 16 46.49 2.33 20.04
CA ILE A 16 47.78 2.28 19.29
C ILE A 16 47.55 1.84 17.86
N LEU A 17 46.72 0.81 17.62
CA LEU A 17 46.35 0.36 16.28
C LEU A 17 45.60 1.41 15.48
N GLN A 18 44.73 2.15 16.12
CA GLN A 18 43.97 3.22 15.47
C GLN A 18 44.88 4.39 15.04
N VAL A 19 45.82 4.78 15.90
CA VAL A 19 46.83 5.80 15.57
C VAL A 19 47.75 5.33 14.45
N PHE A 20 48.20 4.09 14.49
CA PHE A 20 49.07 3.50 13.46
C PHE A 20 48.34 3.40 12.10
N SER A 21 47.05 3.05 12.11
CA SER A 21 46.20 2.99 10.92
C SER A 21 45.97 4.37 10.28
N MET A 22 45.82 5.41 11.09
CA MET A 22 45.72 6.79 10.61
C MET A 22 47.01 7.31 9.99
N ILE A 23 48.17 6.94 10.55
CA ILE A 23 49.49 7.31 10.02
C ILE A 23 49.73 6.57 8.68
N LEU A 24 49.36 5.31 8.58
CA LEU A 24 49.50 4.51 7.35
C LEU A 24 48.58 5.01 6.22
N ALA A 25 47.36 5.40 6.54
CA ALA A 25 46.41 6.00 5.59
C ALA A 25 46.94 7.30 4.97
N TYR A 26 47.66 8.09 5.75
CA TYR A 26 48.29 9.32 5.29
C TYR A 26 49.41 9.10 4.29
N PHE A 27 50.15 7.99 4.41
CA PHE A 27 51.33 7.71 3.58
C PHE A 27 51.07 6.90 2.32
N ILE A 28 50.00 6.10 2.25
CA ILE A 28 49.81 5.08 1.19
C ILE A 28 48.67 5.44 0.18
N GLY A 29 47.85 6.47 0.48
CA GLY A 29 46.75 6.84 -0.42
C GLY A 29 45.71 5.70 -0.59
N GLY A 30 44.50 5.97 -0.35
CA GLY A 30 43.29 5.16 -0.09
C GLY A 30 43.03 3.80 -0.78
N PHE A 31 43.80 3.29 -1.71
CA PHE A 31 43.45 2.07 -2.48
C PHE A 31 44.08 0.75 -1.98
N GLY A 32 45.02 0.80 -1.07
CA GLY A 32 45.69 -0.41 -0.52
C GLY A 32 45.40 -0.68 0.96
N TYR A 33 44.66 0.21 1.60
CA TYR A 33 44.50 0.26 3.06
C TYR A 33 43.76 -0.94 3.64
N ASP A 34 42.62 -1.30 3.08
CA ASP A 34 41.79 -2.40 3.62
C ASP A 34 42.48 -3.77 3.48
N TYR A 35 43.20 -3.98 2.37
CA TYR A 35 43.92 -5.21 2.11
C TYR A 35 45.14 -5.39 3.04
N PHE A 36 45.89 -4.31 3.24
CA PHE A 36 47.10 -4.31 4.06
C PHE A 36 46.85 -4.43 5.56
N VAL A 37 45.85 -3.67 6.06
CA VAL A 37 45.45 -3.70 7.48
C VAL A 37 44.86 -5.05 7.85
N LYS A 38 43.99 -5.62 7.03
CA LYS A 38 43.39 -6.93 7.24
C LYS A 38 44.46 -8.07 7.32
N HIS A 39 45.48 -8.03 6.48
CA HIS A 39 46.52 -9.07 6.45
C HIS A 39 47.59 -8.90 7.51
N ILE A 40 47.93 -7.69 7.93
CA ILE A 40 48.90 -7.45 9.03
C ILE A 40 48.27 -7.79 10.38
N ILE A 41 47.01 -7.44 10.63
CA ILE A 41 46.32 -7.80 11.86
C ILE A 41 46.22 -9.33 11.97
N LEU A 42 45.90 -10.03 10.91
CA LEU A 42 45.85 -11.51 10.87
C LEU A 42 47.25 -12.16 11.09
N ALA A 43 48.32 -11.52 10.65
CA ALA A 43 49.68 -12.03 10.83
C ALA A 43 50.25 -11.76 12.23
N MET A 44 49.83 -10.67 12.90
CA MET A 44 50.32 -10.31 14.25
C MET A 44 49.60 -11.03 15.40
N VAL A 45 48.34 -11.46 15.21
CA VAL A 45 47.56 -12.10 16.27
C VAL A 45 47.82 -13.58 16.40
N GLY A 46 48.59 -14.22 15.48
CA GLY A 46 49.25 -15.54 15.65
C GLY A 46 48.42 -16.72 16.16
N GLU A 47 47.14 -16.60 16.29
CA GLU A 47 46.24 -17.67 16.71
C GLU A 47 45.44 -18.19 15.51
N LYS A 48 45.64 -19.44 15.19
CA LYS A 48 44.74 -20.27 14.42
C LYS A 48 43.49 -20.52 15.29
N GLU A 49 42.73 -19.50 15.65
CA GLU A 49 41.31 -19.69 15.81
C GLU A 49 40.76 -19.94 14.39
N HIS A 50 40.20 -21.09 14.17
CA HIS A 50 39.20 -21.27 13.16
C HIS A 50 38.09 -20.28 13.54
N PHE A 51 38.23 -19.04 13.09
CA PHE A 51 37.04 -18.24 12.82
C PHE A 51 36.27 -19.11 11.81
N ARG A 52 35.25 -19.82 12.27
CA ARG A 52 34.09 -20.02 11.42
C ARG A 52 33.80 -18.58 10.97
N GLU A 53 34.02 -18.29 9.71
CA GLU A 53 33.23 -17.28 9.03
C GLU A 53 31.82 -17.73 9.39
N ASP A 54 31.19 -17.03 10.36
CA ASP A 54 29.75 -17.03 10.44
C ASP A 54 29.39 -16.61 9.03
N GLU A 55 28.91 -17.54 8.23
CA GLU A 55 28.33 -17.23 6.93
C GLU A 55 27.30 -16.16 7.25
N VAL A 56 27.62 -14.92 6.95
CA VAL A 56 26.64 -13.82 7.00
C VAL A 56 25.59 -14.30 6.02
N GLN A 57 24.52 -14.85 6.56
CA GLN A 57 23.48 -15.45 5.76
C GLN A 57 23.03 -14.38 4.78
N LYS A 58 23.31 -14.55 3.50
CA LYS A 58 23.03 -13.57 2.45
C LYS A 58 21.53 -13.29 2.52
N LYS A 59 21.15 -12.05 2.80
CA LYS A 59 19.73 -11.66 2.77
C LYS A 59 19.19 -11.84 1.36
N LEU A 60 17.96 -12.35 1.27
CA LEU A 60 17.21 -12.37 0.01
C LEU A 60 16.91 -10.91 -0.41
N LYS A 61 17.40 -10.51 -1.57
CA LYS A 61 17.15 -9.15 -2.10
C LYS A 61 15.94 -9.12 -2.99
N VAL A 62 14.92 -8.42 -2.55
CA VAL A 62 13.65 -8.22 -3.25
C VAL A 62 13.63 -6.83 -3.89
N GLY A 63 13.70 -6.76 -5.21
CA GLY A 63 13.53 -5.51 -5.95
C GLY A 63 12.07 -5.13 -6.08
N LEU A 64 11.64 -4.03 -5.46
CA LEU A 64 10.28 -3.51 -5.57
C LEU A 64 10.20 -2.48 -6.70
N LEU A 65 9.79 -2.93 -7.89
CA LEU A 65 9.64 -2.08 -9.07
C LEU A 65 8.35 -1.27 -9.01
N THR A 66 8.45 0.07 -9.05
CA THR A 66 7.30 0.98 -8.96
C THR A 66 7.54 2.32 -9.62
N ASN A 67 6.45 3.05 -9.91
CA ASN A 67 6.44 4.47 -10.26
C ASN A 67 5.51 5.30 -9.34
N GLU A 68 4.88 4.66 -8.36
CA GLU A 68 3.93 5.29 -7.43
C GLU A 68 4.49 5.31 -6.00
N ILE A 69 5.41 6.23 -5.71
CA ILE A 69 6.01 6.37 -4.38
C ILE A 69 5.73 7.77 -3.80
N PRO A 70 5.36 7.89 -2.50
CA PRO A 70 5.29 9.20 -1.85
C PRO A 70 6.67 9.89 -1.79
N PRO A 71 6.75 11.22 -1.94
CA PRO A 71 5.68 12.20 -2.10
C PRO A 71 5.22 12.44 -3.54
N ILE A 72 5.68 11.67 -4.52
CA ILE A 72 5.34 11.89 -5.94
C ILE A 72 3.86 11.56 -6.20
N VAL A 73 3.42 10.40 -5.72
CA VAL A 73 2.05 9.91 -5.89
C VAL A 73 1.45 9.57 -4.54
N TYR A 74 0.17 9.89 -4.36
CA TYR A 74 -0.62 9.51 -3.21
C TYR A 74 -1.85 8.72 -3.65
N GLY A 75 -2.13 7.60 -2.99
CA GLY A 75 -3.25 6.73 -3.32
C GLY A 75 -3.13 5.37 -2.65
N GLY A 76 -3.99 4.44 -3.05
CA GLY A 76 -4.01 3.08 -2.50
C GLY A 76 -2.71 2.34 -2.78
N VAL A 77 -2.18 2.43 -4.00
CA VAL A 77 -0.92 1.79 -4.41
C VAL A 77 0.26 2.37 -3.63
N ALA A 78 0.38 3.70 -3.56
CA ALA A 78 1.43 4.35 -2.77
C ALA A 78 1.36 3.99 -1.27
N THR A 79 0.14 3.84 -0.73
CA THR A 79 -0.06 3.36 0.65
C THR A 79 0.44 1.91 0.81
N TRP A 80 0.16 1.06 -0.16
CA TRP A 80 0.63 -0.33 -0.17
C TRP A 80 2.15 -0.39 -0.19
N ILE A 81 2.81 0.40 -1.05
CA ILE A 81 4.28 0.45 -1.13
C ILE A 81 4.91 0.82 0.21
N VAL A 82 4.41 1.88 0.85
CA VAL A 82 4.92 2.30 2.17
C VAL A 82 4.73 1.20 3.22
N ASN A 83 3.57 0.54 3.22
CA ASN A 83 3.29 -0.56 4.14
C ASN A 83 4.19 -1.77 3.85
N PHE A 84 4.41 -2.09 2.57
CA PHE A 84 5.28 -3.20 2.15
C PHE A 84 6.73 -2.95 2.57
N LEU A 85 7.29 -1.77 2.30
CA LEU A 85 8.65 -1.41 2.72
C LEU A 85 8.81 -1.49 4.24
N LYS A 86 7.86 -0.92 5.00
CA LYS A 86 7.88 -0.97 6.47
C LYS A 86 7.77 -2.39 7.02
N MET A 87 7.05 -3.28 6.34
CA MET A 87 6.87 -4.67 6.77
C MET A 87 8.20 -5.43 6.80
N PHE A 88 9.16 -5.04 5.96
CA PHE A 88 10.48 -5.67 5.84
C PHE A 88 11.66 -4.80 6.30
N GLU A 89 11.40 -3.59 6.83
CA GLU A 89 12.44 -2.61 7.20
C GLU A 89 13.52 -3.19 8.13
N ASP A 90 13.10 -3.97 9.14
CA ASP A 90 13.99 -4.59 10.13
C ASP A 90 14.08 -6.12 9.95
N ASP A 91 13.82 -6.65 8.75
CA ASP A 91 13.92 -8.09 8.53
C ASP A 91 15.38 -8.55 8.43
N GLU A 92 15.72 -9.61 9.16
CA GLU A 92 17.10 -10.12 9.20
C GLU A 92 17.47 -10.92 7.96
N ASN A 93 16.47 -11.49 7.25
CA ASN A 93 16.68 -12.41 6.13
C ASN A 93 16.30 -11.82 4.78
N ILE A 94 15.52 -10.72 4.75
CA ILE A 94 15.01 -10.10 3.54
C ILE A 94 15.40 -8.63 3.50
N GLU A 95 15.92 -8.17 2.37
CA GLU A 95 16.17 -6.77 2.06
C GLU A 95 15.28 -6.36 0.90
N VAL A 96 14.39 -5.37 1.11
CA VAL A 96 13.57 -4.81 0.03
C VAL A 96 14.24 -3.55 -0.51
N VAL A 97 14.56 -3.58 -1.81
CA VAL A 97 15.19 -2.49 -2.53
C VAL A 97 14.14 -1.82 -3.43
N PRO A 98 13.68 -0.60 -3.14
CA PRO A 98 12.78 0.10 -4.03
C PRO A 98 13.51 0.48 -5.33
N ILE A 99 12.87 0.14 -6.47
CA ILE A 99 13.36 0.43 -7.82
C ILE A 99 12.32 1.31 -8.50
N PHE A 100 12.68 2.57 -8.73
CA PHE A 100 11.75 3.55 -9.30
C PHE A 100 11.93 3.67 -10.81
N LEU A 101 10.83 3.51 -11.54
CA LEU A 101 10.78 3.72 -12.98
C LEU A 101 10.43 5.17 -13.29
N ALA A 102 11.42 5.94 -13.70
CA ALA A 102 11.32 7.38 -14.01
C ALA A 102 10.99 7.61 -15.47
N TYR A 103 9.70 7.71 -15.82
CA TYR A 103 9.29 8.15 -17.15
C TYR A 103 9.43 9.68 -17.29
N ASN A 104 10.60 10.18 -17.63
CA ASN A 104 10.90 11.61 -17.83
C ASN A 104 10.79 12.53 -16.59
N ASP A 105 10.43 12.01 -15.43
CA ASP A 105 10.32 12.79 -14.20
C ASP A 105 11.54 12.55 -13.30
N LYS A 106 12.25 13.62 -12.96
CA LYS A 106 13.31 13.53 -11.96
C LYS A 106 12.71 13.28 -10.58
N LEU A 107 13.24 12.29 -9.86
CA LEU A 107 12.88 12.08 -8.47
C LEU A 107 13.18 13.33 -7.63
N PRO A 108 12.20 13.83 -6.85
CA PRO A 108 12.44 14.88 -5.87
C PRO A 108 13.51 14.48 -4.84
N THR A 109 14.30 15.44 -4.37
CA THR A 109 15.32 15.19 -3.34
C THR A 109 14.74 14.57 -2.07
N GLU A 110 13.50 14.91 -1.73
CA GLU A 110 12.78 14.34 -0.58
C GLU A 110 12.61 12.83 -0.70
N CYS A 111 12.41 12.30 -1.90
CA CYS A 111 12.34 10.84 -2.14
C CYS A 111 13.67 10.17 -1.84
N LEU A 112 14.79 10.76 -2.28
CA LEU A 112 16.12 10.21 -2.03
C LEU A 112 16.47 10.21 -0.53
N LEU A 113 16.01 11.22 0.21
CA LEU A 113 16.18 11.28 1.66
C LEU A 113 15.31 10.25 2.39
N GLN A 114 14.09 10.04 1.91
CA GLN A 114 13.15 9.10 2.51
C GLN A 114 13.49 7.63 2.19
N TYR A 115 14.06 7.37 1.01
CA TYR A 115 14.42 6.03 0.53
C TYR A 115 15.88 6.02 0.08
N PRO A 116 16.85 5.95 1.01
CA PRO A 116 18.28 6.12 0.70
C PRO A 116 18.87 5.01 -0.18
N ASN A 117 18.24 3.82 -0.22
CA ASN A 117 18.64 2.69 -1.06
C ASN A 117 17.83 2.58 -2.37
N ILE A 118 17.05 3.63 -2.74
CA ILE A 118 16.25 3.61 -3.97
C ILE A 118 17.16 3.57 -5.21
N ARG A 119 16.84 2.68 -6.14
CA ARG A 119 17.46 2.62 -7.47
C ARG A 119 16.53 3.27 -8.48
N ILE A 120 17.09 3.87 -9.53
CA ILE A 120 16.33 4.64 -10.50
C ILE A 120 16.61 4.11 -11.90
N ILE A 121 15.54 3.80 -12.64
CA ILE A 121 15.59 3.46 -14.07
C ILE A 121 15.10 4.69 -14.85
N GLU A 122 16.04 5.44 -15.44
CA GLU A 122 15.74 6.57 -16.34
C GLU A 122 15.77 6.14 -17.81
N LYS A 123 16.53 5.09 -18.13
CA LYS A 123 16.69 4.51 -19.47
C LYS A 123 16.89 3.00 -19.39
N GLU A 124 16.78 2.32 -20.52
CA GLU A 124 16.85 0.85 -20.60
C GLU A 124 18.16 0.27 -20.03
N ASP A 125 19.29 0.94 -20.27
CA ASP A 125 20.60 0.50 -19.77
C ASP A 125 20.66 0.40 -18.23
N ASP A 126 19.88 1.21 -17.51
CA ASP A 126 19.86 1.25 -16.06
C ASP A 126 19.23 -0.01 -15.46
N ILE A 127 18.40 -0.74 -16.24
CA ILE A 127 17.76 -1.99 -15.79
C ILE A 127 18.83 -2.99 -15.34
N ARG A 128 19.90 -3.16 -16.11
CA ARG A 128 20.95 -4.10 -15.76
C ARG A 128 21.59 -3.77 -14.40
N ILE A 129 21.90 -2.50 -14.16
CA ILE A 129 22.53 -2.04 -12.91
C ILE A 129 21.55 -2.18 -11.73
N CYS A 130 20.27 -1.87 -11.99
CA CYS A 130 19.24 -1.91 -10.94
C CYS A 130 18.88 -3.33 -10.50
N PHE A 131 19.12 -4.36 -11.35
CA PHE A 131 18.69 -5.73 -11.07
C PHE A 131 19.83 -6.75 -10.92
N GLU A 132 21.11 -6.36 -11.09
CA GLU A 132 22.25 -7.31 -11.11
C GLU A 132 22.42 -8.18 -9.84
N ASP A 133 21.93 -7.72 -8.70
CA ASP A 133 22.03 -8.40 -7.41
C ASP A 133 20.66 -8.64 -6.75
N ILE A 134 19.58 -8.52 -7.52
CA ILE A 134 18.21 -8.78 -7.08
C ILE A 134 17.90 -10.27 -7.26
N ASP A 135 17.40 -10.91 -6.22
CA ASP A 135 17.05 -12.32 -6.23
C ASP A 135 15.58 -12.54 -6.67
N VAL A 136 14.66 -11.60 -6.35
CA VAL A 136 13.23 -11.64 -6.72
C VAL A 136 12.75 -10.25 -7.08
N CYS A 137 12.00 -10.10 -8.16
CA CYS A 137 11.34 -8.85 -8.55
C CYS A 137 9.87 -8.84 -8.13
N VAL A 138 9.47 -7.91 -7.28
CA VAL A 138 8.06 -7.58 -7.02
C VAL A 138 7.69 -6.40 -7.91
N ASN A 139 6.95 -6.68 -8.96
CA ASN A 139 6.45 -5.68 -9.91
C ASN A 139 5.14 -5.08 -9.42
N ASN A 140 5.15 -3.79 -9.13
CA ASN A 140 3.98 -3.03 -8.68
C ASN A 140 3.41 -2.12 -9.80
N LEU A 141 3.81 -2.37 -11.04
CA LEU A 141 3.41 -1.60 -12.21
C LEU A 141 2.49 -2.43 -13.11
N TRP A 142 1.38 -1.85 -13.51
CA TRP A 142 0.44 -2.49 -14.45
C TRP A 142 0.66 -2.07 -15.91
N ILE A 143 1.46 -1.03 -16.16
CA ILE A 143 1.74 -0.45 -17.49
C ILE A 143 3.21 -0.50 -17.90
N ALA A 144 4.04 -1.21 -17.17
CA ALA A 144 5.48 -1.27 -17.45
C ALA A 144 5.86 -2.47 -18.32
N LEU A 145 5.03 -2.81 -19.29
CA LEU A 145 5.22 -3.93 -20.18
C LEU A 145 6.64 -4.04 -20.73
N GLU A 146 7.13 -2.97 -21.35
CA GLU A 146 8.46 -2.94 -21.96
C GLU A 146 9.56 -3.22 -20.93
N THR A 147 9.42 -2.66 -19.74
CA THR A 147 10.38 -2.86 -18.64
C THR A 147 10.38 -4.30 -18.16
N ILE A 148 9.20 -4.92 -17.97
CA ILE A 148 9.10 -6.32 -17.52
C ILE A 148 9.66 -7.30 -18.55
N VAL A 149 9.32 -7.13 -19.83
CA VAL A 149 9.89 -7.93 -20.92
C VAL A 149 11.40 -7.79 -20.94
N LYS A 150 11.92 -6.56 -20.80
CA LYS A 150 13.36 -6.33 -20.80
C LYS A 150 14.07 -6.93 -19.59
N ILE A 151 13.46 -6.89 -18.40
CA ILE A 151 13.99 -7.56 -17.22
C ILE A 151 14.12 -9.08 -17.48
N LYS A 152 13.08 -9.73 -18.02
CA LYS A 152 13.12 -11.16 -18.37
C LYS A 152 14.17 -11.50 -19.45
N GLU A 153 14.37 -10.62 -20.44
CA GLU A 153 15.44 -10.79 -21.44
C GLU A 153 16.84 -10.74 -20.83
N LEU A 154 17.08 -9.79 -19.91
CA LEU A 154 18.38 -9.58 -19.29
C LEU A 154 18.69 -10.56 -18.14
N PHE A 155 17.65 -11.03 -17.46
CA PHE A 155 17.71 -11.89 -16.28
C PHE A 155 16.65 -13.01 -16.40
N PRO A 156 16.84 -14.01 -17.28
CA PRO A 156 15.85 -15.08 -17.54
C PRO A 156 15.45 -15.87 -16.28
N GLU A 157 16.39 -16.05 -15.36
CA GLU A 157 16.18 -16.80 -14.11
C GLU A 157 15.59 -15.96 -12.96
N LEU A 158 15.47 -14.65 -13.16
CA LEU A 158 14.88 -13.79 -12.14
C LEU A 158 13.38 -14.02 -12.04
N SER A 159 12.93 -14.44 -10.87
CA SER A 159 11.49 -14.60 -10.59
C SER A 159 10.79 -13.26 -10.51
N ILE A 160 9.68 -13.09 -11.24
CA ILE A 160 8.85 -11.88 -11.25
C ILE A 160 7.49 -12.16 -10.64
N ILE A 161 7.17 -11.42 -9.59
CA ILE A 161 5.85 -11.43 -8.92
C ILE A 161 5.15 -10.12 -9.25
N SER A 162 4.09 -10.14 -10.06
CA SER A 162 3.29 -8.94 -10.34
C SER A 162 2.14 -8.79 -9.34
N VAL A 163 2.01 -7.60 -8.74
CA VAL A 163 0.91 -7.30 -7.82
C VAL A 163 -0.25 -6.63 -8.58
N CYS A 164 -1.38 -7.29 -8.63
CA CYS A 164 -2.59 -6.76 -9.24
C CYS A 164 -3.40 -5.94 -8.22
N HIS A 165 -3.24 -4.62 -8.24
CA HIS A 165 -4.00 -3.71 -7.39
C HIS A 165 -5.42 -3.45 -7.89
N SER A 166 -5.68 -3.67 -9.17
CA SER A 166 -6.99 -3.66 -9.80
C SER A 166 -6.91 -4.22 -11.21
N LEU A 167 -7.96 -4.88 -11.64
CA LEU A 167 -8.09 -5.33 -13.02
C LEU A 167 -8.60 -4.20 -13.90
N ILE A 168 -7.83 -3.82 -14.91
CA ILE A 168 -8.16 -2.71 -15.82
C ILE A 168 -9.48 -2.97 -16.53
N ARG A 169 -9.78 -4.23 -16.87
CA ARG A 169 -11.07 -4.60 -17.47
C ARG A 169 -12.23 -4.26 -16.55
N MET A 170 -12.12 -4.54 -15.25
CA MET A 170 -13.13 -4.16 -14.25
C MET A 170 -13.22 -2.65 -14.08
N GLU A 171 -12.09 -1.95 -14.00
CA GLU A 171 -12.10 -0.48 -13.95
C GLU A 171 -12.79 0.13 -15.16
N ASN A 172 -12.54 -0.40 -16.34
CA ASN A 172 -13.18 0.10 -17.57
C ASN A 172 -14.69 -0.15 -17.60
N ILE A 173 -15.13 -1.36 -17.23
CA ILE A 173 -16.57 -1.70 -17.15
C ILE A 173 -17.27 -0.77 -16.14
N THR A 174 -16.69 -0.58 -14.96
CA THR A 174 -17.31 0.15 -13.85
C THR A 174 -17.14 1.67 -13.95
N ASN A 175 -16.20 2.17 -14.77
CA ASN A 175 -16.05 3.59 -15.13
C ASN A 175 -16.72 3.96 -16.45
N MET A 176 -17.67 3.16 -16.94
CA MET A 176 -18.46 3.43 -18.16
C MET A 176 -17.62 3.61 -19.42
N GLY A 177 -16.53 2.84 -19.56
CA GLY A 177 -15.64 2.89 -20.71
C GLY A 177 -14.76 4.14 -20.80
N SER A 178 -14.73 4.98 -19.77
CA SER A 178 -13.96 6.23 -19.78
C SER A 178 -12.47 6.07 -19.49
N CYS A 179 -12.02 4.87 -19.15
CA CYS A 179 -10.65 4.61 -18.70
C CYS A 179 -9.94 3.54 -19.54
N TYR A 180 -8.76 3.86 -20.06
CA TYR A 180 -7.67 2.92 -20.34
C TYR A 180 -7.93 1.77 -21.33
N THR A 181 -8.84 1.90 -22.30
CA THR A 181 -9.15 0.83 -23.28
C THR A 181 -7.92 0.29 -24.03
N ASN A 182 -6.91 1.11 -24.23
CA ASN A 182 -5.66 0.70 -24.90
C ASN A 182 -4.70 -0.08 -23.98
N ASN A 183 -4.98 -0.18 -22.68
CA ASN A 183 -4.05 -0.72 -21.70
C ASN A 183 -4.40 -2.14 -21.23
N PHE A 184 -5.50 -2.74 -21.73
CA PHE A 184 -5.84 -4.13 -21.40
C PHE A 184 -4.72 -5.09 -21.77
N ASN A 185 -4.22 -4.99 -23.00
CA ASN A 185 -3.16 -5.84 -23.50
C ASN A 185 -1.87 -5.69 -22.68
N GLN A 186 -1.58 -4.49 -22.14
CA GLN A 186 -0.39 -4.26 -21.33
C GLN A 186 -0.46 -5.01 -20.00
N GLN A 187 -1.60 -5.00 -19.32
CA GLN A 187 -1.78 -5.76 -18.09
C GLN A 187 -1.72 -7.27 -18.34
N GLU A 188 -2.36 -7.75 -19.42
CA GLU A 188 -2.32 -9.16 -19.82
C GLU A 188 -0.90 -9.64 -20.11
N ILE A 189 -0.13 -8.87 -20.89
CA ILE A 189 1.25 -9.22 -21.21
C ILE A 189 2.13 -9.14 -19.97
N THR A 190 1.88 -8.19 -19.06
CA THR A 190 2.58 -8.14 -17.76
C THR A 190 2.35 -9.43 -16.98
N PHE A 191 1.11 -9.91 -16.89
CA PHE A 191 0.80 -11.16 -16.21
C PHE A 191 1.47 -12.37 -16.89
N GLN A 192 1.43 -12.47 -18.21
CA GLN A 192 2.07 -13.54 -18.98
C GLN A 192 3.60 -13.60 -18.84
N ASN A 193 4.24 -12.47 -18.49
CA ASN A 193 5.68 -12.38 -18.26
C ASN A 193 6.05 -12.42 -16.77
N SER A 194 5.11 -12.78 -15.91
CA SER A 194 5.31 -12.95 -14.48
C SER A 194 5.24 -14.44 -14.11
N ASP A 195 6.05 -14.86 -13.16
CA ASP A 195 6.00 -16.20 -12.61
C ASP A 195 4.80 -16.36 -11.66
N TYR A 196 4.48 -15.28 -10.93
CA TYR A 196 3.30 -15.18 -10.09
C TYR A 196 2.55 -13.87 -10.30
N VAL A 197 1.20 -13.93 -10.17
CA VAL A 197 0.34 -12.76 -9.98
C VAL A 197 -0.25 -12.80 -8.57
N VAL A 198 0.08 -11.82 -7.77
CA VAL A 198 -0.55 -11.61 -6.46
C VAL A 198 -1.81 -10.78 -6.64
N LEU A 199 -2.94 -11.34 -6.22
CA LEU A 199 -4.26 -10.72 -6.23
C LEU A 199 -4.58 -10.25 -4.81
N ILE A 200 -5.03 -9.01 -4.65
CA ILE A 200 -5.15 -8.37 -3.33
C ILE A 200 -6.47 -8.69 -2.60
N SER A 201 -7.33 -9.51 -3.23
CA SER A 201 -8.56 -10.06 -2.64
C SER A 201 -9.01 -11.29 -3.41
N LYS A 202 -9.88 -12.09 -2.82
CA LYS A 202 -10.53 -13.23 -3.49
C LYS A 202 -11.47 -12.76 -4.59
N ALA A 203 -12.09 -11.60 -4.44
CA ALA A 203 -12.90 -11.00 -5.49
C ALA A 203 -12.07 -10.69 -6.74
N GLU A 204 -10.86 -10.14 -6.58
CA GLU A 204 -9.95 -9.94 -7.70
C GLU A 204 -9.55 -11.26 -8.37
N GLU A 205 -9.34 -12.32 -7.60
CA GLU A 205 -9.08 -13.67 -8.15
C GLU A 205 -10.27 -14.19 -8.95
N GLN A 206 -11.50 -13.97 -8.49
CA GLN A 206 -12.71 -14.36 -9.23
C GLN A 206 -12.80 -13.61 -10.57
N TYR A 207 -12.57 -12.30 -10.58
CA TYR A 207 -12.55 -11.52 -11.83
C TYR A 207 -11.39 -11.90 -12.73
N TYR A 208 -10.21 -12.16 -12.19
CA TYR A 208 -9.05 -12.66 -12.93
C TYR A 208 -9.40 -13.95 -13.69
N ASN A 209 -10.03 -14.90 -12.98
CA ASN A 209 -10.49 -16.15 -13.56
C ASN A 209 -11.63 -15.95 -14.59
N GLN A 210 -12.59 -15.06 -14.29
CA GLN A 210 -13.70 -14.73 -15.17
C GLN A 210 -13.24 -14.14 -16.52
N PHE A 211 -12.16 -13.37 -16.51
CA PHE A 211 -11.58 -12.82 -17.74
C PHE A 211 -10.66 -13.80 -18.48
N GLY A 212 -10.49 -15.01 -17.99
CA GLY A 212 -9.71 -16.06 -18.60
C GLY A 212 -8.19 -15.92 -18.39
N TYR A 213 -7.75 -15.09 -17.47
CA TYR A 213 -6.32 -14.92 -17.17
C TYR A 213 -5.70 -16.17 -16.50
N ASN A 214 -6.52 -17.01 -15.87
CA ASN A 214 -6.13 -18.32 -15.35
C ASN A 214 -5.76 -19.34 -16.44
N LEU A 215 -5.91 -18.98 -17.72
CA LEU A 215 -5.44 -19.80 -18.86
C LEU A 215 -3.97 -19.51 -19.20
N PHE A 216 -3.34 -18.53 -18.56
CA PHE A 216 -1.92 -18.29 -18.67
C PHE A 216 -1.15 -19.32 -17.82
N ASP A 217 0.11 -19.58 -18.16
CA ASP A 217 0.99 -20.46 -17.38
C ASP A 217 1.45 -19.82 -16.06
N THR A 218 1.00 -18.60 -15.80
CA THR A 218 1.33 -17.81 -14.60
C THR A 218 0.56 -18.31 -13.38
N GLN A 219 1.26 -18.54 -12.29
CA GLN A 219 0.64 -18.91 -11.01
C GLN A 219 -0.03 -17.71 -10.34
N THR A 220 -1.05 -17.98 -9.53
CA THR A 220 -1.75 -16.93 -8.77
C THR A 220 -1.71 -17.20 -7.28
N LYS A 221 -1.68 -16.12 -6.48
CA LYS A 221 -1.81 -16.20 -5.02
C LYS A 221 -2.59 -15.01 -4.50
N VAL A 222 -3.54 -15.25 -3.62
CA VAL A 222 -4.23 -14.14 -2.94
C VAL A 222 -3.43 -13.75 -1.71
N ILE A 223 -2.94 -12.50 -1.69
CA ILE A 223 -2.30 -11.89 -0.52
C ILE A 223 -2.95 -10.51 -0.30
N TYR A 224 -3.68 -10.37 0.79
CA TYR A 224 -4.34 -9.10 1.11
C TYR A 224 -3.34 -7.99 1.37
N ASN A 225 -3.75 -6.75 1.08
CA ASN A 225 -2.95 -5.60 1.48
C ASN A 225 -2.85 -5.52 3.00
N SER A 226 -1.67 -5.20 3.50
CA SER A 226 -1.49 -4.99 4.94
C SER A 226 -2.06 -3.65 5.39
N TYR A 227 -2.55 -3.63 6.62
CA TYR A 227 -2.97 -2.42 7.31
C TYR A 227 -2.46 -2.43 8.75
N GLN A 228 -1.66 -1.42 9.11
CA GLN A 228 -1.20 -1.22 10.48
C GLN A 228 -2.20 -0.33 11.23
N PRO A 229 -2.99 -0.87 12.17
CA PRO A 229 -3.84 -0.05 13.01
C PRO A 229 -3.02 0.94 13.84
N LYS A 230 -3.49 2.19 13.89
CA LYS A 230 -2.80 3.29 14.59
C LYS A 230 -3.37 3.55 15.98
N TYR A 231 -4.65 3.22 16.18
CA TYR A 231 -5.42 3.62 17.36
C TYR A 231 -5.81 2.43 18.24
N ASP A 232 -4.94 1.39 18.32
CA ASP A 232 -5.22 0.16 19.08
C ASP A 232 -5.59 0.43 20.55
N ASN A 233 -4.82 1.29 21.20
CA ASN A 233 -4.92 1.57 22.62
C ASN A 233 -5.34 3.01 22.93
N GLU A 234 -5.84 3.74 21.93
CA GLU A 234 -6.24 5.13 22.11
C GLU A 234 -7.74 5.25 22.36
N GLU A 235 -8.12 6.10 23.29
CA GLU A 235 -9.50 6.54 23.46
C GLU A 235 -9.80 7.64 22.44
N LEU A 236 -10.65 7.34 21.47
CA LEU A 236 -10.99 8.27 20.40
C LEU A 236 -12.30 9.00 20.72
N ASN A 237 -12.28 10.32 20.54
CA ASN A 237 -13.47 11.14 20.70
C ASN A 237 -14.32 11.14 19.41
N VAL A 238 -15.02 10.04 19.15
CA VAL A 238 -15.95 9.91 18.00
C VAL A 238 -17.33 10.36 18.41
N ASN A 239 -17.95 11.25 17.64
CA ASN A 239 -19.30 11.70 17.89
C ASN A 239 -20.33 10.72 17.30
N TYR A 240 -20.63 9.65 18.03
CA TYR A 240 -21.62 8.63 17.62
C TYR A 240 -23.07 9.15 17.53
N ALA A 241 -23.37 10.31 18.08
CA ALA A 241 -24.68 10.94 17.95
C ALA A 241 -24.78 11.80 16.67
N SER A 242 -23.66 12.09 16.02
CA SER A 242 -23.66 12.85 14.76
C SER A 242 -24.30 12.06 13.63
N ASN A 243 -25.10 12.75 12.84
CA ASN A 243 -25.67 12.25 11.58
C ASN A 243 -24.88 12.78 10.37
N THR A 244 -23.68 13.35 10.58
CA THR A 244 -22.81 13.79 9.48
C THR A 244 -22.29 12.58 8.73
N LEU A 245 -22.60 12.50 7.45
CA LEU A 245 -22.07 11.47 6.55
C LEU A 245 -20.75 11.95 5.96
N GLY A 246 -19.79 11.05 5.88
CA GLY A 246 -18.53 11.29 5.21
C GLY A 246 -18.37 10.40 3.98
N TYR A 247 -17.73 10.93 2.97
CA TYR A 247 -17.13 10.16 1.88
C TYR A 247 -15.71 10.65 1.68
N ILE A 248 -14.75 9.74 1.60
CA ILE A 248 -13.34 10.06 1.31
C ILE A 248 -12.81 9.12 0.23
N GLY A 249 -12.32 9.68 -0.87
CA GLY A 249 -11.77 8.92 -1.98
C GLY A 249 -11.79 9.66 -3.30
N ARG A 250 -11.27 9.03 -4.35
CA ARG A 250 -11.31 9.57 -5.72
C ARG A 250 -12.76 9.72 -6.20
N HIS A 251 -13.05 10.83 -6.86
CA HIS A 251 -14.38 11.11 -7.40
C HIS A 251 -14.48 10.57 -8.85
N VAL A 252 -14.51 9.26 -8.99
CA VAL A 252 -14.65 8.56 -10.27
C VAL A 252 -15.94 7.73 -10.29
N PRO A 253 -16.53 7.43 -11.48
CA PRO A 253 -17.84 6.75 -11.59
C PRO A 253 -17.96 5.48 -10.77
N ARG A 254 -16.95 4.61 -10.79
CA ARG A 254 -16.98 3.34 -10.04
C ARG A 254 -17.07 3.49 -8.52
N LYS A 255 -16.69 4.66 -7.98
CA LYS A 255 -16.74 4.94 -6.53
C LYS A 255 -18.07 5.55 -6.09
N ARG A 256 -18.90 6.04 -7.00
CA ARG A 256 -20.22 6.63 -6.75
C ARG A 256 -20.24 7.58 -5.54
N PRO A 257 -19.34 8.57 -5.47
CA PRO A 257 -19.23 9.49 -4.32
C PRO A 257 -20.44 10.38 -4.09
N GLU A 258 -21.33 10.51 -5.08
CA GLU A 258 -22.55 11.31 -5.02
C GLU A 258 -23.73 10.59 -4.34
N ILE A 259 -23.69 9.27 -4.14
CA ILE A 259 -24.81 8.50 -3.55
C ILE A 259 -25.26 9.07 -2.21
N PRO A 260 -24.37 9.39 -1.24
CA PRO A 260 -24.78 9.92 0.04
C PRO A 260 -25.62 11.19 -0.09
N ILE A 261 -25.16 12.20 -0.85
CA ILE A 261 -25.86 13.47 -0.99
C ILE A 261 -27.16 13.35 -1.81
N VAL A 262 -27.14 12.52 -2.86
CA VAL A 262 -28.34 12.26 -3.66
C VAL A 262 -29.41 11.56 -2.82
N SER A 263 -29.02 10.61 -1.98
CA SER A 263 -29.92 9.86 -1.09
C SER A 263 -30.54 10.79 -0.03
N VAL A 264 -29.75 11.62 0.61
CA VAL A 264 -30.23 12.60 1.60
C VAL A 264 -31.22 13.55 0.95
N SER A 265 -30.86 14.16 -0.18
CA SER A 265 -31.65 15.20 -0.81
C SER A 265 -32.95 14.71 -1.45
N LYS A 266 -32.88 13.56 -2.20
CA LYS A 266 -34.08 12.99 -2.84
C LYS A 266 -35.12 12.50 -1.83
N ASN A 267 -34.67 12.03 -0.68
CA ASN A 267 -35.53 11.44 0.33
C ASN A 267 -35.87 12.42 1.47
N LYS A 268 -35.45 13.69 1.35
CA LYS A 268 -35.70 14.75 2.34
C LYS A 268 -35.34 14.28 3.76
N ILE A 269 -34.13 13.76 3.92
CA ILE A 269 -33.62 13.34 5.23
C ILE A 269 -33.05 14.57 5.91
N ASP A 270 -33.77 15.08 6.90
CA ASP A 270 -33.45 16.33 7.57
C ASP A 270 -32.25 16.14 8.54
N ASN A 271 -31.56 17.25 8.81
CA ASN A 271 -30.44 17.32 9.77
C ASN A 271 -29.27 16.38 9.47
N VAL A 272 -29.00 16.14 8.17
CA VAL A 272 -27.87 15.36 7.70
C VAL A 272 -26.97 16.23 6.83
N LEU A 273 -25.73 16.42 7.29
CA LEU A 273 -24.67 17.03 6.50
C LEU A 273 -23.87 15.93 5.80
N VAL A 274 -23.52 16.11 4.54
CA VAL A 274 -22.63 15.23 3.78
C VAL A 274 -21.29 15.95 3.55
N ILE A 275 -20.18 15.34 3.94
CA ILE A 275 -18.85 15.85 3.68
C ILE A 275 -18.17 14.92 2.66
N ASN A 276 -17.94 15.43 1.44
CA ASN A 276 -17.21 14.72 0.40
C ASN A 276 -15.79 15.24 0.31
N MET A 277 -14.82 14.36 0.54
CA MET A 277 -13.40 14.68 0.48
C MET A 277 -12.71 13.93 -0.66
N GLY A 278 -11.88 14.65 -1.44
CA GLY A 278 -11.03 14.07 -2.47
C GLY A 278 -11.40 14.43 -3.90
N VAL A 279 -12.23 15.46 -4.10
CA VAL A 279 -12.49 16.05 -5.43
C VAL A 279 -11.18 16.62 -5.96
N ASP A 280 -10.70 16.08 -7.08
CA ASP A 280 -9.57 16.64 -7.81
C ASP A 280 -10.10 17.56 -8.90
N TYR A 281 -10.12 18.86 -8.60
CA TYR A 281 -10.66 19.87 -9.51
C TYR A 281 -9.84 20.06 -10.78
N ASP A 282 -8.64 19.54 -10.85
CA ASP A 282 -7.77 19.69 -12.02
C ASP A 282 -7.88 18.48 -12.97
N LYS A 283 -8.30 17.31 -12.48
CA LYS A 283 -8.31 16.07 -13.26
C LYS A 283 -9.70 15.60 -13.71
N TYR A 284 -10.78 15.95 -12.99
CA TYR A 284 -12.12 15.41 -13.25
C TYR A 284 -13.14 16.50 -13.53
N ASP A 285 -14.31 16.15 -14.10
CA ASP A 285 -15.36 17.10 -14.47
C ASP A 285 -15.85 17.94 -13.29
N ASN A 286 -15.21 19.07 -13.13
CA ASN A 286 -15.45 20.04 -12.06
C ASN A 286 -16.84 20.67 -12.13
N ALA A 287 -17.42 20.74 -13.32
CA ALA A 287 -18.73 21.36 -13.53
C ALA A 287 -19.82 20.58 -12.78
N TYR A 288 -19.71 19.25 -12.75
CA TYR A 288 -20.66 18.40 -12.03
C TYR A 288 -20.62 18.64 -10.51
N TRP A 289 -19.43 18.58 -9.91
CA TRP A 289 -19.28 18.74 -8.45
C TRP A 289 -19.58 20.17 -7.98
N ARG A 290 -19.16 21.20 -8.71
CA ARG A 290 -19.53 22.61 -8.44
C ARG A 290 -21.04 22.82 -8.54
N LYS A 291 -21.70 22.15 -9.48
CA LYS A 291 -23.17 22.19 -9.62
C LYS A 291 -23.86 21.50 -8.45
N LEU A 292 -23.35 20.38 -7.98
CA LEU A 292 -23.89 19.71 -6.79
C LEU A 292 -23.69 20.56 -5.53
N GLU A 293 -22.50 21.10 -5.31
CA GLU A 293 -22.19 21.97 -4.19
C GLU A 293 -23.14 23.16 -4.14
N LYS A 294 -23.31 23.87 -5.25
CA LYS A 294 -24.26 24.99 -5.34
C LYS A 294 -25.71 24.55 -5.11
N LYS A 295 -26.09 23.39 -5.59
CA LYS A 295 -27.46 22.88 -5.47
C LYS A 295 -27.81 22.47 -4.04
N TYR A 296 -26.83 21.97 -3.28
CA TYR A 296 -27.00 21.37 -1.96
C TYR A 296 -26.15 22.07 -0.89
N GLU A 297 -25.88 23.37 -1.03
CA GLU A 297 -24.96 24.16 -0.21
C GLU A 297 -25.19 24.03 1.30
N GLU A 298 -26.45 23.81 1.74
CA GLU A 298 -26.79 23.63 3.15
C GLU A 298 -26.54 22.20 3.66
N SER A 299 -26.43 21.22 2.76
CA SER A 299 -26.35 19.78 3.09
C SER A 299 -25.09 19.10 2.56
N LEU A 300 -24.28 19.79 1.76
CA LEU A 300 -23.06 19.27 1.15
C LEU A 300 -21.88 20.21 1.39
N LYS A 301 -20.83 19.67 2.00
CA LYS A 301 -19.51 20.31 2.10
C LYS A 301 -18.52 19.52 1.25
N ILE A 302 -17.81 20.17 0.36
CA ILE A 302 -16.75 19.57 -0.43
C ILE A 302 -15.38 19.97 0.14
N ILE A 303 -14.53 18.98 0.35
CA ILE A 303 -13.13 19.18 0.69
C ILE A 303 -12.32 18.68 -0.51
N PRO A 304 -11.57 19.55 -1.20
CA PRO A 304 -10.73 19.16 -2.31
C PRO A 304 -9.71 18.08 -1.91
N PHE A 305 -9.15 17.39 -2.90
CA PHE A 305 -8.03 16.49 -2.66
C PHE A 305 -6.90 17.23 -1.94
N THR A 306 -6.38 16.62 -0.88
CA THR A 306 -5.27 17.18 -0.11
C THR A 306 -4.44 16.06 0.49
N VAL A 307 -3.15 16.34 0.63
CA VAL A 307 -2.19 15.50 1.35
C VAL A 307 -1.97 15.97 2.79
N ASP A 308 -2.57 17.11 3.17
CA ASP A 308 -2.48 17.65 4.52
C ASP A 308 -3.17 16.71 5.53
N LYS A 309 -2.35 16.13 6.40
CA LYS A 309 -2.80 15.21 7.45
C LYS A 309 -3.78 15.87 8.43
N ASN A 310 -3.61 17.16 8.72
CA ASN A 310 -4.48 17.88 9.66
C ASN A 310 -5.89 18.04 9.10
N VAL A 311 -6.01 18.33 7.79
CA VAL A 311 -7.31 18.41 7.11
C VAL A 311 -7.99 17.05 7.11
N LYS A 312 -7.24 15.97 6.86
CA LYS A 312 -7.77 14.61 6.91
C LYS A 312 -8.20 14.20 8.32
N GLU A 313 -7.42 14.54 9.35
CA GLU A 313 -7.81 14.27 10.74
C GLU A 313 -9.03 15.10 11.16
N GLN A 314 -9.16 16.35 10.69
CA GLN A 314 -10.38 17.15 10.94
C GLN A 314 -11.61 16.52 10.27
N TYR A 315 -11.48 16.02 9.05
CA TYR A 315 -12.55 15.27 8.39
C TYR A 315 -13.05 14.12 9.27
N TRP A 316 -12.14 13.31 9.81
CA TRP A 316 -12.48 12.15 10.64
C TRP A 316 -13.16 12.55 11.98
N LYS A 317 -12.83 13.72 12.52
CA LYS A 317 -13.51 14.27 13.72
C LYS A 317 -14.93 14.76 13.44
N ASP A 318 -15.17 15.29 12.23
CA ASP A 318 -16.45 15.86 11.84
C ASP A 318 -17.46 14.77 11.41
N VAL A 319 -16.97 13.62 10.95
CA VAL A 319 -17.80 12.53 10.39
C VAL A 319 -18.32 11.61 11.48
N GLY A 320 -19.65 11.41 11.52
CA GLY A 320 -20.29 10.43 12.40
C GLY A 320 -20.51 9.06 11.77
N ILE A 321 -20.64 9.00 10.44
CA ILE A 321 -20.83 7.76 9.67
C ILE A 321 -20.07 7.93 8.35
N ASN A 322 -19.09 7.06 8.06
CA ASN A 322 -18.40 7.10 6.78
C ASN A 322 -19.12 6.21 5.75
N CYS A 323 -19.16 6.65 4.49
CA CYS A 323 -19.86 5.98 3.40
C CYS A 323 -18.86 5.49 2.36
N ILE A 324 -18.92 4.21 2.02
CA ILE A 324 -18.12 3.56 0.99
C ILE A 324 -19.09 3.01 -0.05
N THR A 325 -19.22 3.72 -1.17
CA THR A 325 -20.33 3.54 -2.13
C THR A 325 -19.90 2.98 -3.48
N GLY A 326 -18.68 2.46 -3.57
CA GLY A 326 -18.14 1.91 -4.82
C GLY A 326 -18.92 0.70 -5.33
N ILE A 327 -18.89 0.50 -6.65
CA ILE A 327 -19.41 -0.67 -7.36
C ILE A 327 -18.30 -1.64 -7.80
N TYR A 328 -17.08 -1.25 -7.58
CA TYR A 328 -15.87 -2.05 -7.71
C TYR A 328 -14.78 -1.44 -6.81
N GLU A 329 -14.32 -2.22 -5.86
CA GLU A 329 -13.31 -1.84 -4.88
C GLU A 329 -12.41 -3.04 -4.56
N PRO A 330 -11.25 -3.18 -5.22
CA PRO A 330 -10.37 -4.34 -5.05
C PRO A 330 -9.98 -4.64 -3.60
N PHE A 331 -9.74 -3.60 -2.78
CA PHE A 331 -9.38 -3.76 -1.37
C PHE A 331 -10.16 -2.81 -0.45
N GLY A 332 -9.90 -1.49 -0.53
CA GLY A 332 -10.62 -0.48 0.25
C GLY A 332 -9.90 -0.02 1.52
N TYR A 333 -8.73 0.61 1.41
CA TYR A 333 -8.04 1.22 2.57
C TYR A 333 -8.93 2.15 3.38
N THR A 334 -9.89 2.81 2.75
CA THR A 334 -10.81 3.75 3.42
C THR A 334 -11.70 3.04 4.47
N ILE A 335 -12.09 1.77 4.24
CA ILE A 335 -12.82 1.03 5.27
C ILE A 335 -11.90 0.73 6.45
N CYS A 336 -10.65 0.33 6.19
CA CYS A 336 -9.67 0.09 7.24
C CYS A 336 -9.45 1.36 8.09
N GLU A 337 -9.31 2.52 7.45
CA GLU A 337 -9.15 3.80 8.13
C GLU A 337 -10.36 4.18 9.00
N SER A 338 -11.58 3.86 8.55
CA SER A 338 -12.81 4.08 9.31
C SER A 338 -12.89 3.16 10.53
N LEU A 339 -12.67 1.86 10.31
CA LEU A 339 -12.70 0.85 11.37
C LEU A 339 -11.65 1.11 12.44
N ASP A 340 -10.44 1.50 12.05
CA ASP A 340 -9.36 1.84 12.98
C ASP A 340 -9.71 3.02 13.88
N ARG A 341 -10.41 4.02 13.33
CA ARG A 341 -10.92 5.18 14.08
C ARG A 341 -12.24 4.93 14.79
N ARG A 342 -12.78 3.71 14.69
CA ARG A 342 -14.09 3.34 15.24
C ARG A 342 -15.23 4.23 14.72
N VAL A 343 -15.08 4.78 13.51
CA VAL A 343 -16.16 5.52 12.84
C VAL A 343 -17.13 4.51 12.21
N PRO A 344 -18.42 4.56 12.54
CA PRO A 344 -19.43 3.72 11.91
C PRO A 344 -19.39 3.80 10.39
N VAL A 345 -19.61 2.69 9.69
CA VAL A 345 -19.50 2.64 8.21
C VAL A 345 -20.81 2.15 7.59
N ILE A 346 -21.25 2.83 6.52
CA ILE A 346 -22.17 2.27 5.54
C ILE A 346 -21.36 1.89 4.32
N VAL A 347 -21.37 0.62 3.95
CA VAL A 347 -20.49 0.09 2.91
C VAL A 347 -21.23 -0.77 1.89
N SER A 348 -20.88 -0.63 0.62
CA SER A 348 -21.32 -1.54 -0.44
C SER A 348 -20.86 -2.97 -0.16
N ASN A 349 -21.79 -3.93 -0.26
CA ASN A 349 -21.51 -5.34 0.05
C ASN A 349 -20.84 -6.03 -1.15
N ILE A 350 -19.65 -5.56 -1.52
CA ILE A 350 -18.90 -6.03 -2.71
C ILE A 350 -17.41 -6.22 -2.39
N ASP A 351 -16.76 -7.04 -3.19
CA ASP A 351 -15.31 -7.17 -3.37
C ASP A 351 -14.49 -7.14 -2.06
N GLY A 352 -13.36 -6.44 -2.09
CA GLY A 352 -12.45 -6.32 -0.94
C GLY A 352 -13.11 -5.80 0.34
N PRO A 353 -13.93 -4.74 0.33
CA PRO A 353 -14.68 -4.30 1.50
C PRO A 353 -15.53 -5.39 2.16
N LYS A 354 -16.27 -6.18 1.38
CA LYS A 354 -17.04 -7.33 1.87
C LYS A 354 -16.16 -8.35 2.56
N GLU A 355 -15.02 -8.67 1.95
CA GLU A 355 -14.07 -9.65 2.53
C GLU A 355 -13.42 -9.12 3.82
N ILE A 356 -13.10 -7.82 3.89
CA ILE A 356 -12.56 -7.22 5.11
C ILE A 356 -13.51 -7.37 6.28
N ILE A 357 -14.82 -7.11 6.07
CA ILE A 357 -15.82 -7.09 7.14
C ILE A 357 -16.52 -8.43 7.38
N GLU A 358 -16.22 -9.49 6.63
CA GLU A 358 -16.93 -10.77 6.65
C GLU A 358 -17.17 -11.30 8.06
N GLU A 359 -16.16 -11.29 8.92
CA GLU A 359 -16.22 -11.80 10.30
C GLU A 359 -16.98 -10.87 11.28
N VAL A 360 -17.24 -9.63 10.87
CA VAL A 360 -17.86 -8.58 11.71
C VAL A 360 -19.06 -7.93 11.03
N ILE A 361 -19.61 -8.56 10.00
CA ILE A 361 -20.65 -7.99 9.13
C ILE A 361 -21.89 -7.51 9.89
N GLU A 362 -22.23 -8.16 11.00
CA GLU A 362 -23.32 -7.77 11.89
C GLU A 362 -23.08 -6.43 12.62
N ASN A 363 -21.84 -5.97 12.67
CA ASN A 363 -21.41 -4.75 13.33
C ASN A 363 -21.14 -3.59 12.34
N VAL A 364 -21.37 -3.82 11.06
CA VAL A 364 -21.18 -2.87 9.96
C VAL A 364 -22.49 -2.73 9.18
N TYR A 365 -22.77 -1.55 8.65
CA TYR A 365 -24.00 -1.30 7.91
C TYR A 365 -23.77 -1.52 6.43
N THR A 366 -24.27 -2.63 5.88
CA THR A 366 -24.08 -2.97 4.47
C THR A 366 -25.31 -2.67 3.62
N TYR A 367 -25.10 -2.41 2.34
CA TYR A 367 -26.18 -2.35 1.36
C TYR A 367 -25.80 -3.12 0.09
N GLU A 368 -26.79 -3.71 -0.57
CA GLU A 368 -26.60 -4.42 -1.82
C GLU A 368 -26.47 -3.43 -2.98
N VAL A 369 -25.42 -3.58 -3.74
CA VAL A 369 -25.11 -2.77 -4.91
C VAL A 369 -25.87 -3.31 -6.12
N ASP A 370 -26.43 -2.40 -6.91
CA ASP A 370 -26.95 -2.71 -8.25
C ASP A 370 -26.09 -2.01 -9.29
N ILE A 371 -25.21 -2.76 -9.95
CA ILE A 371 -24.28 -2.20 -10.93
C ILE A 371 -25.03 -1.65 -12.14
N ASP A 372 -26.09 -2.34 -12.56
CA ASP A 372 -26.84 -2.04 -13.79
C ASP A 372 -27.93 -0.98 -13.56
N ASN A 373 -28.38 -0.83 -12.32
CA ASN A 373 -29.46 0.10 -12.00
C ASN A 373 -29.10 1.09 -10.89
N TYR A 374 -28.57 2.23 -11.30
CA TYR A 374 -28.17 3.30 -10.38
C TYR A 374 -29.30 3.81 -9.45
N GLN A 375 -30.57 3.80 -9.90
CA GLN A 375 -31.69 4.22 -9.03
C GLN A 375 -31.96 3.21 -7.92
N ASN A 376 -31.80 1.93 -8.23
CA ASN A 376 -31.92 0.84 -7.27
C ASN A 376 -30.82 0.93 -6.20
N ASP A 377 -29.61 1.24 -6.64
CA ASP A 377 -28.45 1.43 -5.79
C ASP A 377 -28.68 2.57 -4.77
N ILE A 378 -29.20 3.73 -5.25
CA ILE A 378 -29.60 4.82 -4.36
C ILE A 378 -30.69 4.38 -3.35
N GLN A 379 -31.68 3.59 -3.79
CA GLN A 379 -32.74 3.10 -2.91
C GLN A 379 -32.21 2.17 -1.83
N ASN A 380 -31.34 1.23 -2.20
CA ASN A 380 -30.71 0.29 -1.27
C ASN A 380 -29.87 1.02 -0.23
N PHE A 381 -29.01 1.95 -0.68
CA PHE A 381 -28.25 2.80 0.23
C PHE A 381 -29.15 3.62 1.14
N THR A 382 -30.19 4.26 0.61
CA THR A 382 -31.14 5.08 1.40
C THR A 382 -31.83 4.27 2.49
N LYS A 383 -32.23 3.04 2.19
CA LYS A 383 -32.83 2.12 3.16
C LYS A 383 -31.86 1.84 4.30
N THR A 384 -30.63 1.48 4.00
CA THR A 384 -29.59 1.24 4.99
C THR A 384 -29.28 2.51 5.78
N LEU A 385 -29.16 3.66 5.14
CA LEU A 385 -28.96 4.95 5.80
C LEU A 385 -30.04 5.26 6.83
N LYS A 386 -31.33 5.16 6.45
CA LYS A 386 -32.44 5.39 7.37
C LYS A 386 -32.42 4.45 8.57
N ASN A 387 -32.10 3.19 8.35
CA ASN A 387 -31.99 2.22 9.44
C ASN A 387 -30.81 2.59 10.37
N THR A 388 -29.66 2.98 9.82
CA THR A 388 -28.46 3.36 10.59
C THR A 388 -28.72 4.62 11.42
N LEU A 389 -29.41 5.61 10.87
CA LEU A 389 -29.74 6.85 11.58
C LEU A 389 -30.67 6.64 12.77
N ASN A 390 -31.50 5.59 12.73
CA ASN A 390 -32.40 5.20 13.83
C ASN A 390 -31.72 4.39 14.94
N ILE A 391 -30.44 3.96 14.75
CA ILE A 391 -29.72 3.22 15.76
C ILE A 391 -29.21 4.18 16.84
N PRO A 392 -29.48 3.89 18.14
CA PRO A 392 -28.98 4.72 19.24
C PRO A 392 -27.46 4.87 19.23
N SER A 393 -26.95 6.02 19.64
CA SER A 393 -25.51 6.36 19.62
C SER A 393 -24.64 5.34 20.37
N TYR A 394 -25.11 4.87 21.55
CA TYR A 394 -24.40 3.85 22.31
C TYR A 394 -24.25 2.53 21.52
N LYS A 395 -25.26 2.15 20.73
CA LYS A 395 -25.20 0.93 19.92
C LYS A 395 -24.33 1.13 18.69
N ARG A 396 -24.32 2.34 18.08
CA ARG A 396 -23.35 2.67 17.02
C ARG A 396 -21.91 2.56 17.53
N LYS A 397 -21.66 3.02 18.77
CA LYS A 397 -20.36 2.88 19.45
C LYS A 397 -19.98 1.42 19.61
N GLU A 398 -20.86 0.63 20.23
CA GLU A 398 -20.63 -0.81 20.46
C GLU A 398 -20.33 -1.55 19.17
N ASN A 399 -21.09 -1.28 18.11
CA ASN A 399 -20.87 -1.90 16.79
C ASN A 399 -19.50 -1.49 16.21
N ALA A 400 -19.16 -0.20 16.24
CA ALA A 400 -17.88 0.29 15.70
C ALA A 400 -16.66 -0.28 16.45
N GLU A 401 -16.75 -0.42 17.79
CA GLU A 401 -15.72 -1.10 18.60
C GLU A 401 -15.54 -2.57 18.19
N LYS A 402 -16.64 -3.28 17.97
CA LYS A 402 -16.58 -4.69 17.54
C LYS A 402 -16.08 -4.83 16.10
N ALA A 403 -16.51 -3.95 15.21
CA ALA A 403 -16.14 -3.98 13.80
C ALA A 403 -14.63 -3.81 13.57
N ARG A 404 -13.93 -3.14 14.48
CA ARG A 404 -12.49 -2.95 14.40
C ARG A 404 -11.69 -4.25 14.36
N LYS A 405 -12.21 -5.35 14.92
CA LYS A 405 -11.57 -6.68 14.89
C LYS A 405 -11.29 -7.18 13.48
N ALA A 406 -12.03 -6.68 12.48
CA ALA A 406 -11.77 -7.00 11.07
C ALA A 406 -10.35 -6.68 10.62
N LEU A 407 -9.67 -5.72 11.28
CA LEU A 407 -8.31 -5.32 10.94
C LEU A 407 -7.24 -6.31 11.42
N ASP A 408 -7.57 -7.21 12.35
CA ASP A 408 -6.59 -8.12 12.92
C ASP A 408 -6.01 -9.10 11.90
N LYS A 409 -6.78 -9.48 10.87
CA LYS A 409 -6.30 -10.33 9.78
C LYS A 409 -5.39 -9.61 8.79
N LEU A 410 -5.44 -8.28 8.76
CA LEU A 410 -4.67 -7.44 7.82
C LEU A 410 -3.37 -6.90 8.43
N ARG A 411 -3.06 -7.26 9.68
CA ARG A 411 -1.85 -6.78 10.34
C ARG A 411 -0.59 -7.18 9.59
N PRO A 412 0.42 -6.29 9.53
CA PRO A 412 1.65 -6.53 8.77
C PRO A 412 2.33 -7.86 9.14
N GLU A 413 2.36 -8.24 10.40
CA GLU A 413 2.99 -9.49 10.87
C GLU A 413 2.28 -10.76 10.36
N LYS A 414 1.00 -10.68 9.98
CA LYS A 414 0.28 -11.79 9.35
C LYS A 414 0.51 -11.82 7.84
N ILE A 415 0.34 -10.68 7.18
CA ILE A 415 0.53 -10.55 5.73
C ILE A 415 1.99 -10.82 5.33
N LYS A 416 2.96 -10.44 6.18
CA LYS A 416 4.38 -10.73 5.98
C LYS A 416 4.66 -12.23 5.81
N LYS A 417 3.96 -13.09 6.56
CA LYS A 417 4.14 -14.53 6.47
C LYS A 417 3.76 -15.07 5.10
N ASP A 418 2.67 -14.56 4.51
CA ASP A 418 2.21 -14.97 3.18
C ASP A 418 3.23 -14.55 2.11
N TRP A 419 3.82 -13.36 2.25
CA TRP A 419 4.88 -12.88 1.37
C TRP A 419 6.17 -13.69 1.52
N ILE A 420 6.62 -13.99 2.75
CA ILE A 420 7.81 -14.82 3.00
C ILE A 420 7.60 -16.20 2.37
N GLN A 421 6.43 -16.81 2.57
CA GLN A 421 6.13 -18.10 1.94
C GLN A 421 6.20 -18.02 0.42
N LEU A 422 5.68 -16.96 -0.21
CA LEU A 422 5.76 -16.77 -1.65
C LEU A 422 7.21 -16.59 -2.12
N PHE A 423 8.02 -15.82 -1.39
CA PHE A 423 9.43 -15.64 -1.73
C PHE A 423 10.21 -16.95 -1.69
N VAL A 424 9.94 -17.83 -0.72
CA VAL A 424 10.53 -19.18 -0.69
C VAL A 424 10.07 -19.99 -1.90
N GLU A 425 8.76 -19.99 -2.20
CA GLU A 425 8.18 -20.74 -3.34
C GLU A 425 8.79 -20.35 -4.70
N VAL A 426 9.22 -19.10 -4.88
CA VAL A 426 9.78 -18.61 -6.15
C VAL A 426 11.32 -18.70 -6.20
N SER A 427 11.97 -18.96 -5.05
CA SER A 427 13.44 -19.05 -4.96
C SER A 427 13.95 -20.50 -5.03
N ASP A 428 13.06 -21.49 -4.88
CA ASP A 428 13.33 -22.94 -5.03
C ASP A 428 13.19 -23.36 -6.51
#